data_d45bbe7086d1a755aaada2b316e6a97f
#
_entry.id   d45bbe7086d1a755aaada2b316e6a97f
#
_cell.length_a   1.000
_cell.length_b   1.000
_cell.length_c   1.000
_cell.angle_alpha   90.00
_cell.angle_beta   90.00
_cell.angle_gamma   90.00
#
_symmetry.space_group_name_H-M   'P 1'
#
loop_
_entity.id
_entity.type
_entity.pdbx_description
1 polymer ?
#
loop_
_entity_poly.entity_id
_entity_poly.type
_entity_poly.pdbx_seq_one_letter_code
_entity_poly.pdbx_strand_id
1 'polypeptide(L)'
;YYNSARSTLRAKAAAGADYFNTYVMIGYKEYYRSATLYAATFDDRDHIELQFLNSSGRVEVTTRGLTAGTYPSTPEVARAVESGTVQDYVGRDEATGERIIAASSLLKFNGQVVGVMRYVTAIGNLDRQVFLTVLVVCGVMTAVICLIFLSSSIFINNVVAPVSAV
;
A
#
# COMPACT_ATOMS: atom_id res chain seq x y z
N TYR A 1 -2.56 4.10 -11.66
CA TYR A 1 -1.79 3.91 -10.42
C TYR A 1 -2.63 3.28 -9.30
N TYR A 2 -3.79 3.88 -8.91
CA TYR A 2 -4.67 3.33 -7.87
C TYR A 2 -5.21 1.93 -8.20
N ASN A 3 -5.55 1.67 -9.43
CA ASN A 3 -6.00 0.35 -9.87
C ASN A 3 -4.89 -0.71 -9.72
N SER A 4 -3.65 -0.34 -9.99
CA SER A 4 -2.49 -1.23 -9.78
C SER A 4 -2.27 -1.52 -8.31
N ALA A 5 -2.28 -0.51 -7.42
CA ALA A 5 -2.15 -0.71 -5.98
C ALA A 5 -3.29 -1.59 -5.42
N ARG A 6 -4.53 -1.33 -5.85
CA ARG A 6 -5.71 -2.12 -5.50
C ARG A 6 -5.56 -3.58 -5.93
N SER A 7 -5.16 -3.84 -7.17
CA SER A 7 -4.95 -5.21 -7.66
C SER A 7 -3.82 -5.93 -6.92
N THR A 8 -2.74 -5.22 -6.60
CA THR A 8 -1.63 -5.76 -5.82
C THR A 8 -2.06 -6.14 -4.40
N LEU A 9 -2.83 -5.28 -3.71
CA LEU A 9 -3.34 -5.61 -2.39
C LEU A 9 -4.28 -6.82 -2.42
N ARG A 10 -5.17 -6.90 -3.39
CA ARG A 10 -6.06 -8.07 -3.57
C ARG A 10 -5.25 -9.35 -3.79
N ALA A 11 -4.23 -9.31 -4.64
CA ALA A 11 -3.37 -10.46 -4.88
C ALA A 11 -2.59 -10.89 -3.62
N LYS A 12 -2.04 -9.93 -2.86
CA LYS A 12 -1.38 -10.20 -1.57
C LYS A 12 -2.36 -10.80 -0.55
N ALA A 13 -3.57 -10.26 -0.43
CA ALA A 13 -4.58 -10.77 0.48
C ALA A 13 -5.02 -12.21 0.11
N ALA A 14 -5.20 -12.49 -1.18
CA ALA A 14 -5.54 -13.83 -1.66
C ALA A 14 -4.40 -14.83 -1.39
N ALA A 15 -3.18 -14.49 -1.78
CA ALA A 15 -2.01 -15.36 -1.61
C ALA A 15 -1.67 -15.61 -0.13
N GLY A 16 -1.78 -14.57 0.72
CA GLY A 16 -1.57 -14.70 2.15
C GLY A 16 -2.61 -15.61 2.82
N ALA A 17 -3.88 -15.44 2.48
CA ALA A 17 -4.93 -16.29 3.00
C ALA A 17 -4.82 -17.74 2.52
N ASP A 18 -4.44 -17.95 1.26
CA ASP A 18 -4.20 -19.30 0.71
C ASP A 18 -3.05 -20.00 1.44
N TYR A 19 -1.95 -19.30 1.67
CA TYR A 19 -0.85 -19.81 2.50
C TYR A 19 -1.31 -20.21 3.90
N PHE A 20 -2.03 -19.34 4.61
CA PHE A 20 -2.55 -19.64 5.93
C PHE A 20 -3.53 -20.81 5.93
N ASN A 21 -4.46 -20.83 4.99
CA ASN A 21 -5.45 -21.91 4.87
C ASN A 21 -4.82 -23.27 4.57
N THR A 22 -3.70 -23.29 3.85
CA THR A 22 -3.03 -24.53 3.43
C THR A 22 -2.03 -25.04 4.47
N TYR A 23 -1.26 -24.15 5.09
CA TYR A 23 -0.07 -24.57 5.85
C TYR A 23 -0.12 -24.32 7.36
N VAL A 24 -1.01 -23.47 7.84
CA VAL A 24 -0.90 -22.93 9.20
C VAL A 24 -2.04 -23.33 10.12
N MET A 25 -3.16 -23.79 9.60
CA MET A 25 -4.39 -23.94 10.36
C MET A 25 -4.51 -25.30 11.04
N ILE A 26 -3.89 -25.45 12.23
CA ILE A 26 -4.02 -26.65 13.08
C ILE A 26 -4.81 -26.37 14.36
N GLY A 27 -4.93 -25.10 14.80
CA GLY A 27 -5.67 -24.70 16.00
C GLY A 27 -5.53 -23.21 16.31
N TYR A 28 -6.37 -22.69 17.24
CA TYR A 28 -6.39 -21.25 17.55
C TYR A 28 -5.03 -20.73 18.11
N LYS A 29 -4.36 -21.53 18.93
CA LYS A 29 -3.06 -21.14 19.50
C LYS A 29 -1.98 -21.06 18.41
N GLU A 30 -1.97 -22.04 17.52
CA GLU A 30 -1.07 -22.07 16.37
C GLU A 30 -1.39 -20.93 15.40
N TYR A 31 -2.67 -20.65 15.17
CA TYR A 31 -3.11 -19.51 14.37
C TYR A 31 -2.52 -18.19 14.89
N TYR A 32 -2.74 -17.88 16.18
CA TYR A 32 -2.27 -16.63 16.79
C TYR A 32 -0.74 -16.50 16.74
N ARG A 33 -0.04 -17.60 17.06
CA ARG A 33 1.43 -17.65 17.01
C ARG A 33 1.95 -17.42 15.59
N SER A 34 1.35 -18.08 14.62
CA SER A 34 1.74 -17.98 13.21
C SER A 34 1.39 -16.62 12.61
N ALA A 35 0.24 -16.05 12.97
CA ALA A 35 -0.14 -14.69 12.59
C ALA A 35 0.85 -13.66 13.14
N THR A 36 1.25 -13.81 14.40
CA THR A 36 2.26 -12.94 15.04
C THR A 36 3.62 -13.06 14.35
N LEU A 37 4.06 -14.28 14.05
CA LEU A 37 5.33 -14.51 13.37
C LEU A 37 5.29 -13.96 11.94
N TYR A 38 4.22 -14.20 11.20
CA TYR A 38 4.03 -13.70 9.85
C TYR A 38 4.00 -12.17 9.81
N ALA A 39 3.30 -11.53 10.74
CA ALA A 39 3.28 -10.07 10.86
C ALA A 39 4.68 -9.50 11.20
N ALA A 40 5.44 -10.19 12.07
CA ALA A 40 6.79 -9.77 12.44
C ALA A 40 7.79 -9.88 11.29
N THR A 41 7.62 -10.86 10.40
CA THR A 41 8.50 -11.11 9.23
C THR A 41 7.97 -10.48 7.94
N PHE A 42 6.89 -9.72 7.99
CA PHE A 42 6.30 -9.10 6.81
C PHE A 42 7.20 -7.97 6.27
N ASP A 43 7.73 -8.15 5.06
CA ASP A 43 8.75 -7.25 4.48
C ASP A 43 8.20 -5.86 4.11
N ASP A 44 6.94 -5.77 3.71
CA ASP A 44 6.31 -4.54 3.18
C ASP A 44 5.64 -3.66 4.27
N ARG A 45 5.96 -3.86 5.55
CA ARG A 45 5.32 -3.19 6.70
C ARG A 45 5.44 -1.66 6.69
N ASP A 46 6.40 -1.10 5.96
CA ASP A 46 6.58 0.34 5.85
C ASP A 46 5.50 0.99 4.97
N HIS A 47 4.98 0.26 4.00
CA HIS A 47 3.98 0.74 3.04
C HIS A 47 2.60 0.13 3.25
N ILE A 48 2.53 -1.10 3.75
CA ILE A 48 1.31 -1.88 3.91
C ILE A 48 1.18 -2.31 5.36
N GLU A 49 0.06 -2.00 5.97
CA GLU A 49 -0.31 -2.57 7.26
C GLU A 49 -1.02 -3.91 7.04
N LEU A 50 -0.51 -4.95 7.66
CA LEU A 50 -1.15 -6.26 7.71
C LEU A 50 -1.85 -6.43 9.05
N GLN A 51 -3.11 -6.82 9.00
CA GLN A 51 -3.95 -7.06 10.16
C GLN A 51 -4.55 -8.46 10.09
N PHE A 52 -4.56 -9.16 11.22
CA PHE A 52 -5.30 -10.40 11.43
C PHE A 52 -6.46 -10.13 12.37
N LEU A 53 -7.67 -10.40 11.89
CA LEU A 53 -8.91 -10.21 12.61
C LEU A 53 -9.46 -11.56 13.02
N ASN A 54 -10.10 -11.61 14.18
CA ASN A 54 -10.85 -12.79 14.60
C ASN A 54 -12.19 -12.90 13.86
N SER A 55 -12.94 -13.96 14.15
CA SER A 55 -14.26 -14.20 13.55
C SER A 55 -15.32 -13.13 13.88
N SER A 56 -15.10 -12.32 14.91
CA SER A 56 -15.96 -11.18 15.24
C SER A 56 -15.55 -9.88 14.52
N GLY A 57 -14.48 -9.90 13.73
CA GLY A 57 -13.98 -8.73 13.02
C GLY A 57 -13.05 -7.81 13.84
N ARG A 58 -12.64 -8.26 15.04
CA ARG A 58 -11.70 -7.50 15.89
C ARG A 58 -10.26 -7.79 15.46
N VAL A 59 -9.45 -6.75 15.34
CA VAL A 59 -8.01 -6.87 15.04
C VAL A 59 -7.28 -7.47 16.25
N GLU A 60 -6.63 -8.60 16.07
CA GLU A 60 -5.85 -9.29 17.12
C GLU A 60 -4.35 -9.11 16.91
N VAL A 61 -3.87 -9.17 15.67
CA VAL A 61 -2.46 -9.01 15.32
C VAL A 61 -2.34 -7.99 14.19
N THR A 62 -1.37 -7.11 14.29
CA THR A 62 -1.09 -6.09 13.27
C THR A 62 0.40 -5.77 13.20
N THR A 63 0.88 -5.39 12.03
CA THR A 63 2.27 -4.96 11.81
C THR A 63 2.57 -3.59 12.44
N ARG A 64 1.56 -2.76 12.70
CA ARG A 64 1.74 -1.40 13.27
C ARG A 64 1.37 -1.24 14.74
N GLY A 65 0.77 -2.23 15.37
CA GLY A 65 0.49 -2.27 16.81
C GLY A 65 -0.60 -1.33 17.32
N LEU A 66 -0.87 -0.22 16.66
CA LEU A 66 -1.83 0.81 17.11
C LEU A 66 -3.30 0.41 16.91
N THR A 67 -3.57 -0.50 15.98
CA THR A 67 -4.93 -0.95 15.63
C THR A 67 -5.36 -2.22 16.34
N ALA A 68 -4.48 -2.85 17.11
CA ALA A 68 -4.82 -4.06 17.87
C ALA A 68 -5.95 -3.78 18.87
N GLY A 69 -6.96 -4.64 18.86
CA GLY A 69 -8.16 -4.50 19.69
C GLY A 69 -9.26 -3.63 19.11
N THR A 70 -9.05 -2.98 17.97
CA THR A 70 -10.06 -2.16 17.27
C THR A 70 -10.86 -2.98 16.26
N TYR A 71 -11.93 -2.36 15.75
CA TYR A 71 -12.72 -2.88 14.64
C TYR A 71 -12.54 -1.97 13.43
N PRO A 72 -12.22 -2.50 12.22
CA PRO A 72 -12.19 -1.71 11.01
C PRO A 72 -13.53 -1.03 10.73
N SER A 73 -13.51 0.25 10.36
CA SER A 73 -14.71 1.02 10.03
C SER A 73 -15.19 0.82 8.58
N THR A 74 -14.38 0.14 7.76
CA THR A 74 -14.59 0.01 6.32
C THR A 74 -15.30 -1.30 5.96
N PRO A 75 -16.10 -1.34 4.87
CA PRO A 75 -17.08 -2.42 4.63
C PRO A 75 -16.49 -3.70 4.00
N GLU A 76 -15.22 -3.70 3.60
CA GLU A 76 -14.63 -4.85 2.88
C GLU A 76 -14.54 -6.11 3.75
N VAL A 77 -14.35 -5.96 5.07
CA VAL A 77 -14.30 -7.10 5.99
C VAL A 77 -15.64 -7.81 6.04
N ALA A 78 -16.73 -7.06 6.25
CA ALA A 78 -18.09 -7.62 6.28
C ALA A 78 -18.45 -8.26 4.94
N ARG A 79 -18.15 -7.58 3.83
CA ARG A 79 -18.39 -8.12 2.48
C ARG A 79 -17.59 -9.38 2.19
N ALA A 80 -16.34 -9.48 2.68
CA ALA A 80 -15.55 -10.69 2.53
C ALA A 80 -16.19 -11.86 3.28
N VAL A 81 -16.66 -11.64 4.50
CA VAL A 81 -17.36 -12.66 5.31
C VAL A 81 -18.64 -13.12 4.62
N GLU A 82 -19.45 -12.19 4.11
CA GLU A 82 -20.72 -12.50 3.44
C GLU A 82 -20.53 -13.22 2.10
N SER A 83 -19.59 -12.77 1.28
CA SER A 83 -19.38 -13.32 -0.08
C SER A 83 -18.48 -14.55 -0.12
N GLY A 84 -17.70 -14.79 0.91
CA GLY A 84 -16.70 -15.86 0.95
C GLY A 84 -15.50 -15.65 0.04
N THR A 85 -15.35 -14.45 -0.53
CA THR A 85 -14.33 -14.09 -1.53
C THR A 85 -13.52 -12.86 -1.08
N VAL A 86 -12.35 -12.66 -1.71
CA VAL A 86 -11.52 -11.48 -1.46
C VAL A 86 -12.29 -10.22 -1.83
N GLN A 87 -12.43 -9.31 -0.89
CA GLN A 87 -13.07 -8.01 -1.07
C GLN A 87 -12.07 -6.89 -0.86
N ASP A 88 -12.30 -5.76 -1.52
CA ASP A 88 -11.49 -4.58 -1.37
C ASP A 88 -12.34 -3.32 -1.18
N TYR A 89 -11.69 -2.29 -0.65
CA TYR A 89 -12.27 -0.98 -0.43
C TYR A 89 -11.26 0.10 -0.80
N VAL A 90 -11.73 1.14 -1.46
CA VAL A 90 -10.97 2.35 -1.75
C VAL A 90 -11.81 3.54 -1.30
N GLY A 91 -11.34 4.24 -0.30
CA GLY A 91 -12.08 5.35 0.26
C GLY A 91 -11.40 5.94 1.49
N ARG A 92 -12.18 6.67 2.29
CA ARG A 92 -11.72 7.26 3.53
C ARG A 92 -12.01 6.29 4.69
N ASP A 93 -11.02 6.06 5.52
CA ASP A 93 -11.19 5.40 6.81
C ASP A 93 -11.76 6.42 7.81
N GLU A 94 -12.94 6.16 8.35
CA GLU A 94 -13.60 7.07 9.28
C GLU A 94 -12.86 7.21 10.60
N ALA A 95 -12.12 6.18 11.02
CA ALA A 95 -11.37 6.20 12.27
C ALA A 95 -10.12 7.09 12.21
N THR A 96 -9.43 7.12 11.08
CA THR A 96 -8.19 7.89 10.90
C THR A 96 -8.38 9.15 10.04
N GLY A 97 -9.46 9.24 9.28
CA GLY A 97 -9.72 10.28 8.29
C GLY A 97 -8.85 10.18 7.04
N GLU A 98 -7.97 9.19 6.94
CA GLU A 98 -7.07 8.99 5.81
C GLU A 98 -7.77 8.28 4.64
N ARG A 99 -7.32 8.58 3.42
CA ARG A 99 -7.71 7.80 2.26
C ARG A 99 -6.87 6.54 2.21
N ILE A 100 -7.53 5.39 2.16
CA ILE A 100 -6.89 4.08 2.16
C ILE A 100 -7.35 3.21 1.00
N ILE A 101 -6.54 2.23 0.69
CA ILE A 101 -6.92 1.02 -0.04
C ILE A 101 -6.80 -0.13 0.95
N ALA A 102 -7.86 -0.90 1.11
CA ALA A 102 -7.87 -2.10 1.94
C ALA A 102 -8.31 -3.31 1.13
N ALA A 103 -7.75 -4.47 1.43
CA ALA A 103 -8.18 -5.75 0.85
C ALA A 103 -8.26 -6.79 1.95
N SER A 104 -9.36 -7.53 2.00
CA SER A 104 -9.65 -8.54 3.02
C SER A 104 -9.91 -9.90 2.40
N SER A 105 -9.34 -10.92 3.00
CA SER A 105 -9.51 -12.33 2.62
C SER A 105 -9.82 -13.19 3.84
N LEU A 106 -10.63 -14.23 3.65
CA LEU A 106 -11.04 -15.11 4.74
C LEU A 106 -9.96 -16.13 5.08
N LEU A 107 -9.81 -16.37 6.38
CA LEU A 107 -9.07 -17.49 6.92
C LEU A 107 -10.08 -18.56 7.38
N LYS A 108 -9.96 -19.74 6.78
CA LYS A 108 -10.89 -20.86 7.00
C LYS A 108 -10.17 -22.05 7.61
N PHE A 109 -10.83 -22.70 8.56
CA PHE A 109 -10.41 -23.98 9.11
C PHE A 109 -11.58 -24.95 9.10
N ASN A 110 -11.41 -26.11 8.48
CA ASN A 110 -12.47 -27.11 8.31
C ASN A 110 -13.78 -26.53 7.72
N GLY A 111 -13.65 -25.59 6.77
CA GLY A 111 -14.80 -24.94 6.13
C GLY A 111 -15.45 -23.81 6.93
N GLN A 112 -15.01 -23.58 8.17
CA GLN A 112 -15.50 -22.49 9.01
C GLN A 112 -14.56 -21.27 8.94
N VAL A 113 -15.13 -20.06 8.94
CA VAL A 113 -14.36 -18.83 9.02
C VAL A 113 -13.83 -18.66 10.43
N VAL A 114 -12.52 -18.65 10.59
CA VAL A 114 -11.85 -18.48 11.88
C VAL A 114 -11.27 -17.07 12.05
N GLY A 115 -11.13 -16.34 10.96
CA GLY A 115 -10.64 -14.98 10.97
C GLY A 115 -10.59 -14.35 9.58
N VAL A 116 -10.07 -13.14 9.51
CA VAL A 116 -9.88 -12.36 8.28
C VAL A 116 -8.47 -11.83 8.26
N MET A 117 -7.82 -11.95 7.11
CA MET A 117 -6.54 -11.32 6.82
C MET A 117 -6.79 -10.05 6.02
N ARG A 118 -6.34 -8.92 6.53
CA ARG A 118 -6.59 -7.60 5.95
C ARG A 118 -5.27 -6.89 5.66
N TYR A 119 -5.13 -6.38 4.45
CA TYR A 119 -4.02 -5.53 4.01
C TYR A 119 -4.53 -4.12 3.80
N VAL A 120 -3.85 -3.13 4.37
CA VAL A 120 -4.22 -1.72 4.30
C VAL A 120 -3.03 -0.88 3.88
N THR A 121 -3.23 0.04 2.94
CA THR A 121 -2.24 1.07 2.59
C THR A 121 -2.88 2.44 2.54
N ALA A 122 -2.21 3.45 3.10
CA ALA A 122 -2.64 4.84 3.03
C ALA A 122 -2.25 5.43 1.67
N ILE A 123 -3.24 6.01 0.97
CA ILE A 123 -3.03 6.62 -0.36
C ILE A 123 -2.17 7.89 -0.25
N GLY A 124 -2.24 8.61 0.86
CA GLY A 124 -1.45 9.83 1.08
C GLY A 124 0.05 9.62 1.04
N ASN A 125 0.55 8.47 1.47
CA ASN A 125 1.95 8.11 1.34
C ASN A 125 2.37 7.87 -0.12
N LEU A 126 1.46 7.32 -0.92
CA LEU A 126 1.65 7.10 -2.35
C LEU A 126 1.67 8.42 -3.12
N ASP A 127 0.76 9.34 -2.80
CA ASP A 127 0.69 10.67 -3.44
C ASP A 127 1.95 11.50 -3.17
N ARG A 128 2.47 11.46 -1.95
CA ARG A 128 3.70 12.16 -1.57
C ARG A 128 4.92 11.64 -2.34
N GLN A 129 5.05 10.32 -2.47
CA GLN A 129 6.19 9.73 -3.19
C GLN A 129 6.13 10.04 -4.69
N VAL A 130 4.96 9.97 -5.31
CA VAL A 130 4.74 10.38 -6.70
C VAL A 130 5.04 11.86 -6.88
N PHE A 131 4.55 12.72 -5.98
CA PHE A 131 4.80 14.17 -6.04
C PHE A 131 6.30 14.50 -5.98
N LEU A 132 7.06 13.89 -5.06
CA LEU A 132 8.50 14.07 -4.96
C LEU A 132 9.22 13.62 -6.21
N THR A 133 8.85 12.49 -6.80
CA THR A 133 9.43 11.98 -8.04
C THR A 133 9.18 12.95 -9.20
N VAL A 134 7.96 13.44 -9.36
CA VAL A 134 7.60 14.43 -10.39
C VAL A 134 8.39 15.72 -10.20
N LEU A 135 8.52 16.20 -8.97
CA LEU A 135 9.25 17.42 -8.64
C LEU A 135 10.75 17.31 -9.01
N VAL A 136 11.37 16.16 -8.72
CA VAL A 136 12.76 15.89 -9.10
C VAL A 136 12.94 15.88 -10.63
N VAL A 137 12.05 15.18 -11.35
CA VAL A 137 12.10 15.11 -12.81
C VAL A 137 11.91 16.50 -13.43
N CYS A 138 10.94 17.28 -12.97
CA CYS A 138 10.73 18.65 -13.43
C CYS A 138 11.95 19.55 -13.14
N GLY A 139 12.58 19.39 -11.96
CA GLY A 139 13.79 20.14 -11.59
C GLY A 139 14.96 19.85 -12.53
N VAL A 140 15.20 18.57 -12.84
CA VAL A 140 16.26 18.16 -13.79
C VAL A 140 15.98 18.71 -15.19
N MET A 141 14.76 18.61 -15.68
CA MET A 141 14.38 19.15 -17.01
C MET A 141 14.60 20.66 -17.09
N THR A 142 14.20 21.39 -16.05
CA THR A 142 14.42 22.85 -15.98
C THR A 142 15.90 23.19 -15.99
N ALA A 143 16.74 22.49 -15.23
CA ALA A 143 18.17 22.70 -15.19
C ALA A 143 18.81 22.46 -16.57
N VAL A 144 18.43 21.42 -17.28
CA VAL A 144 18.93 21.14 -18.66
C VAL A 144 18.54 22.27 -19.62
N ILE A 145 17.30 22.74 -19.58
CA ILE A 145 16.84 23.85 -20.42
C ILE A 145 17.64 25.12 -20.12
N CYS A 146 17.85 25.45 -18.85
CA CYS A 146 18.67 26.60 -18.45
C CYS A 146 20.11 26.52 -18.98
N LEU A 147 20.74 25.34 -18.90
CA LEU A 147 22.08 25.11 -19.43
C LEU A 147 22.14 25.33 -20.96
N ILE A 148 21.13 24.86 -21.69
CA ILE A 148 21.05 25.09 -23.15
C ILE A 148 20.93 26.58 -23.46
N PHE A 149 20.08 27.32 -22.76
CA PHE A 149 19.92 28.76 -22.95
C PHE A 149 21.19 29.53 -22.60
N LEU A 150 21.88 29.20 -21.50
CA LEU A 150 23.16 29.83 -21.14
C LEU A 150 24.25 29.57 -22.19
N SER A 151 24.38 28.33 -22.65
CA SER A 151 25.32 27.96 -23.71
C SER A 151 25.05 28.72 -25.00
N SER A 152 23.77 28.80 -25.41
CA SER A 152 23.36 29.55 -26.60
C SER A 152 23.66 31.05 -26.46
N SER A 153 23.36 31.63 -25.30
CA SER A 153 23.63 33.07 -25.05
C SER A 153 25.12 33.40 -25.07
N ILE A 154 25.96 32.56 -24.47
CA ILE A 154 27.42 32.71 -24.48
C ILE A 154 27.96 32.61 -25.91
N PHE A 155 27.45 31.65 -26.69
CA PHE A 155 27.88 31.48 -28.08
C PHE A 155 27.50 32.69 -28.95
N ILE A 156 26.28 33.21 -28.83
CA ILE A 156 25.83 34.39 -29.59
C ILE A 156 26.67 35.64 -29.23
N ASN A 157 26.89 35.88 -27.94
CA ASN A 157 27.60 37.08 -27.50
C ASN A 157 29.10 37.05 -27.77
N ASN A 158 29.74 35.87 -27.73
CA ASN A 158 31.18 35.76 -27.85
C ASN A 158 31.65 35.38 -29.25
N VAL A 159 30.81 34.77 -30.09
CA VAL A 159 31.19 34.29 -31.42
C VAL A 159 30.49 35.06 -32.53
N VAL A 160 29.19 35.27 -32.41
CA VAL A 160 28.41 35.88 -33.51
C VAL A 160 28.45 37.41 -33.49
N ALA A 161 28.39 38.04 -32.33
CA ALA A 161 28.41 39.51 -32.21
C ALA A 161 29.71 40.17 -32.74
N PRO A 162 30.91 39.65 -32.44
CA PRO A 162 32.15 40.29 -32.96
C PRO A 162 32.34 40.10 -34.47
N VAL A 163 31.76 39.07 -35.11
CA VAL A 163 31.85 38.82 -36.56
C VAL A 163 30.98 39.78 -37.37
N SER A 164 29.92 40.32 -36.79
CA SER A 164 29.02 41.28 -37.47
C SER A 164 29.53 42.75 -37.45
N ALA A 165 30.63 43.01 -36.78
CA ALA A 165 31.20 44.35 -36.62
C ALA A 165 32.43 44.63 -37.58
N VAL A 166 32.68 43.72 -38.54
CA VAL A 166 33.70 43.89 -39.64
C VAL A 166 32.94 44.07 -40.99
#